data_fc4d9641f507d61d221b4e0e5fc2e5eb
#
_entry.id   fc4d9641f507d61d221b4e0e5fc2e5eb
#
_cell.length_a   1.000
_cell.length_b   1.000
_cell.length_c   1.000
_cell.angle_alpha   90.00
_cell.angle_beta   90.00
_cell.angle_gamma   90.00
#
_symmetry.space_group_name_H-M   'P 1'
#
loop_
_entity.id
_entity.type
_entity.pdbx_description
1 polymer ?
#
loop_
_entity_poly.entity_id
_entity_poly.type
_entity_poly.pdbx_seq_one_letter_code
_entity_poly.pdbx_strand_id
1 'polypeptide(L)'
;MNYQETLDYLFTAAPMFQSVGAGAYKEGLSTTLALDAHLGYPHRSYKIIHVGGTNGKGSTSHTLAAILQLAGYRVGLYTSPHLVDFRERIRVNGECIPEQRVIDFVEQERAFFEPLYPSFFELTTALAFRYFQEQAVDVAVVEVGLGGRLDCTNIVNPLVSVVTNISFDHINLLGNTLEAIAFEKAGIFKKAVPAVIGAAQPEVRAVFEKVAKEKGAKLVFAEEESPLEKIESTQNGTFVYHTRLWGEVHASLNGACQSQNARTIFCALTQLPQEMQERITPENVRNGFLHVAEITGLQGRWQIINKAPRVIADTGHNEDAWRYLTPQLESLAANSSEPTSALHIMFGVCTDKDVAHILPLLPKNATYYWTQASVARALPAEKLKTIAEQSGLQGDAFSSVSEAYATAILRVPQDGTLFIGGSSFVVADFLSNLQ
;
A
#
# COMPACT_ATOMS: atom_id res chain seq x y z
N MET A 1 6.46 12.32 27.73
CA MET A 1 7.21 12.61 26.48
C MET A 1 6.38 13.52 25.60
N ASN A 2 7.01 14.38 24.75
CA ASN A 2 6.28 15.00 23.66
C ASN A 2 6.13 14.01 22.48
N TYR A 3 5.41 14.39 21.42
CA TYR A 3 5.14 13.48 20.29
C TYR A 3 6.42 13.05 19.56
N GLN A 4 7.34 13.99 19.27
CA GLN A 4 8.61 13.66 18.62
C GLN A 4 9.47 12.71 19.47
N GLU A 5 9.60 12.98 20.75
CA GLU A 5 10.31 12.08 21.67
C GLU A 5 9.69 10.69 21.73
N THR A 6 8.35 10.60 21.61
CA THR A 6 7.63 9.31 21.57
C THR A 6 7.92 8.56 20.26
N LEU A 7 7.95 9.26 19.12
CA LEU A 7 8.32 8.64 17.85
C LEU A 7 9.78 8.18 17.85
N ASP A 8 10.72 9.02 18.32
CA ASP A 8 12.13 8.68 18.43
C ASP A 8 12.32 7.44 19.33
N TYR A 9 11.58 7.37 20.43
CA TYR A 9 11.56 6.19 21.29
C TYR A 9 11.05 4.96 20.55
N LEU A 10 9.90 5.03 19.87
CA LEU A 10 9.33 3.91 19.10
C LEU A 10 10.29 3.43 18.00
N PHE A 11 10.96 4.34 17.31
CA PHE A 11 11.90 4.01 16.23
C PHE A 11 13.24 3.44 16.74
N THR A 12 13.64 3.78 17.98
CA THR A 12 14.89 3.34 18.57
C THR A 12 14.73 2.07 19.41
N ALA A 13 13.67 2.02 20.23
CA ALA A 13 13.40 0.89 21.14
C ALA A 13 12.88 -0.35 20.40
N ALA A 14 12.23 -0.16 19.26
CA ALA A 14 11.64 -1.23 18.47
C ALA A 14 12.17 -1.17 17.02
N PRO A 15 13.01 -2.13 16.57
CA PRO A 15 13.55 -2.13 15.22
C PRO A 15 12.45 -2.01 14.17
N MET A 16 12.55 -0.98 13.32
CA MET A 16 11.58 -0.71 12.27
C MET A 16 12.08 -1.29 10.94
N PHE A 17 11.26 -2.09 10.25
CA PHE A 17 11.61 -2.68 8.95
C PHE A 17 12.03 -1.62 7.92
N GLN A 18 11.39 -0.47 7.92
CA GLN A 18 11.74 0.66 7.05
C GLN A 18 13.17 1.18 7.27
N SER A 19 13.69 1.11 8.49
CA SER A 19 15.05 1.60 8.83
C SER A 19 16.13 0.54 8.68
N VAL A 20 15.85 -0.71 9.13
CA VAL A 20 16.89 -1.76 9.22
C VAL A 20 16.61 -2.98 8.31
N GLY A 21 15.53 -2.95 7.51
CA GLY A 21 15.20 -4.02 6.58
C GLY A 21 14.86 -5.35 7.28
N ALA A 22 15.29 -6.47 6.69
CA ALA A 22 14.99 -7.82 7.19
C ALA A 22 15.42 -8.07 8.64
N GLY A 23 16.41 -7.32 9.16
CA GLY A 23 16.85 -7.43 10.56
C GLY A 23 15.81 -7.01 11.60
N ALA A 24 14.76 -6.28 11.21
CA ALA A 24 13.64 -5.95 12.09
C ALA A 24 12.57 -7.04 12.17
N TYR A 25 12.64 -8.06 11.31
CA TYR A 25 11.65 -9.14 11.29
C TYR A 25 11.84 -10.05 12.51
N LYS A 26 10.79 -10.17 13.32
CA LYS A 26 10.73 -11.07 14.45
C LYS A 26 9.81 -12.24 14.08
N GLU A 27 10.36 -13.45 14.04
CA GLU A 27 9.58 -14.62 13.67
C GLU A 27 8.59 -15.01 14.78
N GLY A 28 7.34 -15.28 14.38
CA GLY A 28 6.28 -15.75 15.26
C GLY A 28 5.38 -14.66 15.79
N LEU A 29 4.30 -15.06 16.49
CA LEU A 29 3.24 -14.19 16.98
C LEU A 29 3.20 -14.09 18.52
N SER A 30 4.20 -14.64 19.23
CA SER A 30 4.16 -14.73 20.70
C SER A 30 4.06 -13.36 21.39
N THR A 31 4.87 -12.39 20.94
CA THR A 31 4.84 -11.04 21.47
C THR A 31 3.54 -10.32 21.11
N THR A 32 3.08 -10.46 19.87
CA THR A 32 1.79 -9.91 19.42
C THR A 32 0.63 -10.44 20.26
N LEU A 33 0.59 -11.76 20.53
CA LEU A 33 -0.43 -12.39 21.35
C LEU A 33 -0.36 -11.95 22.81
N ALA A 34 0.85 -11.74 23.36
CA ALA A 34 1.02 -11.22 24.72
C ALA A 34 0.52 -9.78 24.84
N LEU A 35 0.84 -8.91 23.88
CA LEU A 35 0.32 -7.53 23.79
C LEU A 35 -1.21 -7.51 23.68
N ASP A 36 -1.76 -8.32 22.78
CA ASP A 36 -3.20 -8.41 22.56
C ASP A 36 -3.95 -8.88 23.83
N ALA A 37 -3.42 -9.88 24.53
CA ALA A 37 -3.99 -10.37 25.78
C ALA A 37 -3.93 -9.33 26.89
N HIS A 38 -2.79 -8.63 27.04
CA HIS A 38 -2.61 -7.55 28.00
C HIS A 38 -3.62 -6.42 27.80
N LEU A 39 -3.87 -6.06 26.53
CA LEU A 39 -4.84 -5.03 26.15
C LEU A 39 -6.31 -5.50 26.19
N GLY A 40 -6.57 -6.76 26.60
CA GLY A 40 -7.91 -7.31 26.70
C GLY A 40 -8.55 -7.70 25.37
N TYR A 41 -7.75 -8.12 24.39
CA TYR A 41 -8.18 -8.60 23.06
C TYR A 41 -8.99 -7.56 22.26
N PRO A 42 -8.48 -6.35 22.04
CA PRO A 42 -9.25 -5.24 21.47
C PRO A 42 -9.83 -5.55 20.09
N HIS A 43 -9.10 -6.34 19.25
CA HIS A 43 -9.54 -6.73 17.91
C HIS A 43 -10.86 -7.54 17.89
N ARG A 44 -11.34 -8.04 19.03
CA ARG A 44 -12.60 -8.82 19.13
C ARG A 44 -13.84 -7.95 19.29
N SER A 45 -13.70 -6.65 19.47
CA SER A 45 -14.82 -5.73 19.75
C SER A 45 -15.47 -5.14 18.50
N TYR A 46 -14.91 -5.38 17.30
CA TYR A 46 -15.41 -4.88 16.02
C TYR A 46 -15.23 -5.90 14.88
N LYS A 47 -15.94 -5.70 13.77
CA LYS A 47 -15.80 -6.51 12.55
C LYS A 47 -14.49 -6.15 11.83
N ILE A 48 -13.90 -7.07 11.07
CA ILE A 48 -12.63 -6.83 10.37
C ILE A 48 -12.69 -7.32 8.93
N ILE A 49 -12.10 -6.55 8.01
CA ILE A 49 -11.72 -6.97 6.66
C ILE A 49 -10.20 -7.00 6.63
N HIS A 50 -9.61 -8.15 6.28
CA HIS A 50 -8.16 -8.35 6.34
C HIS A 50 -7.57 -8.40 4.92
N VAL A 51 -6.65 -7.48 4.59
CA VAL A 51 -6.16 -7.27 3.22
C VAL A 51 -4.66 -7.55 3.15
N GLY A 52 -4.28 -8.63 2.48
CA GLY A 52 -2.91 -9.00 2.12
C GLY A 52 -2.66 -8.89 0.62
N GLY A 53 -1.44 -9.26 0.21
CA GLY A 53 -1.02 -9.25 -1.19
C GLY A 53 0.39 -8.67 -1.36
N THR A 54 0.92 -8.65 -2.56
CA THR A 54 2.19 -7.98 -2.85
C THR A 54 1.95 -6.49 -3.11
N ASN A 55 1.26 -6.16 -4.18
CA ASN A 55 0.90 -4.79 -4.56
C ASN A 55 -0.60 -4.54 -4.37
N GLY A 56 -1.04 -3.28 -4.32
CA GLY A 56 -2.45 -2.90 -4.29
C GLY A 56 -3.13 -2.98 -2.92
N LYS A 57 -2.50 -3.50 -1.87
CA LYS A 57 -3.08 -3.59 -0.51
C LYS A 57 -3.64 -2.27 -0.02
N GLY A 58 -2.81 -1.22 0.00
CA GLY A 58 -3.20 0.12 0.47
C GLY A 58 -4.37 0.70 -0.33
N SER A 59 -4.30 0.68 -1.68
CA SER A 59 -5.41 1.15 -2.53
C SER A 59 -6.71 0.41 -2.26
N THR A 60 -6.64 -0.93 -2.14
CA THR A 60 -7.80 -1.78 -1.82
C THR A 60 -8.36 -1.45 -0.43
N SER A 61 -7.49 -1.32 0.58
CA SER A 61 -7.91 -1.03 1.95
C SER A 61 -8.57 0.35 2.07
N HIS A 62 -7.97 1.37 1.46
CA HIS A 62 -8.53 2.72 1.48
C HIS A 62 -9.87 2.80 0.74
N THR A 63 -10.01 2.16 -0.44
CA THR A 63 -11.27 2.19 -1.17
C THR A 63 -12.38 1.45 -0.44
N LEU A 64 -12.09 0.28 0.16
CA LEU A 64 -13.04 -0.43 1.02
C LEU A 64 -13.46 0.43 2.22
N ALA A 65 -12.50 1.09 2.88
CA ALA A 65 -12.78 1.98 4.00
C ALA A 65 -13.66 3.17 3.58
N ALA A 66 -13.38 3.80 2.44
CA ALA A 66 -14.20 4.92 1.92
C ALA A 66 -15.66 4.50 1.66
N ILE A 67 -15.86 3.35 0.99
CA ILE A 67 -17.20 2.81 0.72
C ILE A 67 -17.97 2.54 2.02
N LEU A 68 -17.31 1.91 3.00
CA LEU A 68 -17.93 1.59 4.29
C LEU A 68 -18.27 2.85 5.10
N GLN A 69 -17.40 3.88 5.07
CA GLN A 69 -17.70 5.17 5.71
C GLN A 69 -18.94 5.82 5.10
N LEU A 70 -19.02 5.84 3.76
CA LEU A 70 -20.19 6.38 3.04
C LEU A 70 -21.46 5.56 3.29
N ALA A 71 -21.33 4.27 3.57
CA ALA A 71 -22.44 3.43 4.01
C ALA A 71 -22.83 3.66 5.49
N GLY A 72 -22.22 4.65 6.16
CA GLY A 72 -22.55 5.08 7.51
C GLY A 72 -21.98 4.19 8.63
N TYR A 73 -20.93 3.39 8.35
CA TYR A 73 -20.16 2.72 9.38
C TYR A 73 -19.10 3.65 9.97
N ARG A 74 -18.79 3.48 11.26
CA ARG A 74 -17.58 4.04 11.86
C ARG A 74 -16.43 3.09 11.54
N VAL A 75 -15.51 3.53 10.69
CA VAL A 75 -14.50 2.68 10.07
C VAL A 75 -13.12 2.96 10.64
N GLY A 76 -12.46 1.92 11.17
CA GLY A 76 -11.02 1.90 11.42
C GLY A 76 -10.27 1.52 10.15
N LEU A 77 -9.15 2.17 9.89
CA LEU A 77 -8.25 1.83 8.78
C LEU A 77 -6.83 1.73 9.30
N TYR A 78 -6.23 0.54 9.17
CA TYR A 78 -4.82 0.29 9.50
C TYR A 78 -4.05 -0.06 8.24
N THR A 79 -3.05 0.76 7.89
CA THR A 79 -2.25 0.63 6.66
C THR A 79 -0.77 0.84 6.91
N SER A 80 0.08 0.34 6.00
CA SER A 80 1.53 0.50 6.08
C SER A 80 2.20 0.43 4.71
N PRO A 81 3.34 1.10 4.54
CA PRO A 81 3.94 2.09 5.45
C PRO A 81 3.21 3.44 5.40
N HIS A 82 3.53 4.35 6.32
CA HIS A 82 3.19 5.78 6.19
C HIS A 82 4.15 6.46 5.20
N LEU A 83 3.77 7.60 4.68
CA LEU A 83 4.62 8.44 3.83
C LEU A 83 5.26 9.58 4.65
N VAL A 84 4.50 10.49 5.16
CA VAL A 84 4.98 11.69 5.85
C VAL A 84 4.85 11.56 7.36
N ASP A 85 3.66 11.22 7.85
CA ASP A 85 3.34 11.18 9.27
C ASP A 85 3.03 9.74 9.73
N PHE A 86 3.64 9.33 10.84
CA PHE A 86 3.37 8.03 11.48
C PHE A 86 1.87 7.75 11.65
N ARG A 87 1.08 8.77 11.98
CA ARG A 87 -0.36 8.69 12.24
C ARG A 87 -1.19 8.26 11.02
N GLU A 88 -0.65 8.38 9.82
CA GLU A 88 -1.28 7.88 8.58
C GLU A 88 -1.62 6.40 8.65
N ARG A 89 -0.86 5.64 9.47
CA ARG A 89 -1.06 4.19 9.65
C ARG A 89 -2.37 3.84 10.33
N ILE A 90 -2.93 4.76 11.14
CA ILE A 90 -4.08 4.49 12.02
C ILE A 90 -5.09 5.62 11.84
N ARG A 91 -6.20 5.32 11.19
CA ARG A 91 -7.26 6.29 10.94
C ARG A 91 -8.62 5.78 11.41
N VAL A 92 -9.47 6.70 11.84
CA VAL A 92 -10.89 6.43 12.07
C VAL A 92 -11.71 7.45 11.30
N ASN A 93 -12.57 6.97 10.40
CA ASN A 93 -13.34 7.82 9.48
C ASN A 93 -12.48 8.86 8.73
N GLY A 94 -11.32 8.44 8.22
CA GLY A 94 -10.39 9.28 7.49
C GLY A 94 -9.43 10.10 8.35
N GLU A 95 -9.77 10.37 9.61
CA GLU A 95 -8.96 11.15 10.53
C GLU A 95 -7.84 10.31 11.15
N CYS A 96 -6.61 10.84 11.12
CA CYS A 96 -5.46 10.20 11.77
C CYS A 96 -5.64 10.12 13.29
N ILE A 97 -5.06 9.09 13.91
CA ILE A 97 -4.95 9.00 15.36
C ILE A 97 -4.32 10.29 15.93
N PRO A 98 -4.88 10.89 17.00
CA PRO A 98 -4.27 12.07 17.63
C PRO A 98 -2.87 11.76 18.21
N GLU A 99 -1.95 12.73 18.12
CA GLU A 99 -0.61 12.62 18.71
C GLU A 99 -0.66 12.21 20.18
N GLN A 100 -1.56 12.82 20.93
CA GLN A 100 -1.73 12.51 22.36
C GLN A 100 -2.04 11.04 22.61
N ARG A 101 -2.82 10.38 21.74
CA ARG A 101 -3.13 8.95 21.90
C ARG A 101 -1.91 8.04 21.65
N VAL A 102 -1.00 8.47 20.76
CA VAL A 102 0.28 7.77 20.55
C VAL A 102 1.16 7.91 21.80
N ILE A 103 1.25 9.12 22.36
CA ILE A 103 1.99 9.42 23.59
C ILE A 103 1.42 8.59 24.75
N ASP A 104 0.11 8.67 24.98
CA ASP A 104 -0.56 7.98 26.07
C ASP A 104 -0.36 6.47 26.02
N PHE A 105 -0.45 5.87 24.83
CA PHE A 105 -0.24 4.43 24.66
C PHE A 105 1.18 4.02 25.08
N VAL A 106 2.19 4.75 24.62
CA VAL A 106 3.57 4.45 24.97
C VAL A 106 3.80 4.63 26.48
N GLU A 107 3.34 5.73 27.07
CA GLU A 107 3.52 5.99 28.49
C GLU A 107 2.81 4.99 29.41
N GLN A 108 1.61 4.58 29.02
CA GLN A 108 0.80 3.64 29.82
C GLN A 108 1.30 2.20 29.71
N GLU A 109 1.69 1.76 28.50
CA GLU A 109 1.96 0.36 28.22
C GLU A 109 3.46 0.00 28.22
N ARG A 110 4.33 1.02 28.30
CA ARG A 110 5.78 0.87 28.22
C ARG A 110 6.34 -0.16 29.22
N ALA A 111 5.91 -0.11 30.48
CA ALA A 111 6.38 -1.03 31.52
C ALA A 111 6.05 -2.50 31.20
N PHE A 112 4.97 -2.76 30.44
CA PHE A 112 4.60 -4.09 30.01
C PHE A 112 5.38 -4.53 28.78
N PHE A 113 5.49 -3.69 27.75
CA PHE A 113 6.03 -4.12 26.49
C PHE A 113 7.57 -4.11 26.42
N GLU A 114 8.27 -3.26 27.15
CA GLU A 114 9.75 -3.21 27.10
C GLU A 114 10.42 -4.57 27.36
N PRO A 115 10.04 -5.35 28.38
CA PRO A 115 10.63 -6.66 28.63
C PRO A 115 10.37 -7.70 27.53
N LEU A 116 9.40 -7.45 26.66
CA LEU A 116 9.06 -8.34 25.53
C LEU A 116 9.88 -8.05 24.29
N TYR A 117 10.60 -6.91 24.27
CA TYR A 117 11.36 -6.46 23.09
C TYR A 117 10.53 -6.51 21.79
N PRO A 118 9.35 -5.88 21.72
CA PRO A 118 8.51 -5.92 20.53
C PRO A 118 9.17 -5.26 19.35
N SER A 119 8.81 -5.67 18.13
CA SER A 119 9.12 -4.91 16.93
C SER A 119 8.21 -3.67 16.84
N PHE A 120 8.64 -2.70 16.05
CA PHE A 120 7.85 -1.50 15.74
C PHE A 120 6.45 -1.85 15.20
N PHE A 121 6.37 -2.88 14.34
CA PHE A 121 5.10 -3.28 13.74
C PHE A 121 4.16 -3.97 14.76
N GLU A 122 4.69 -4.74 15.70
CA GLU A 122 3.91 -5.30 16.82
C GLU A 122 3.30 -4.21 17.70
N LEU A 123 4.08 -3.17 18.05
CA LEU A 123 3.57 -2.04 18.84
C LEU A 123 2.53 -1.22 18.08
N THR A 124 2.77 -0.93 16.80
CA THR A 124 1.82 -0.17 15.99
C THR A 124 0.52 -0.92 15.75
N THR A 125 0.58 -2.25 15.59
CA THR A 125 -0.61 -3.09 15.46
C THR A 125 -1.42 -3.10 16.76
N ALA A 126 -0.76 -3.25 17.90
CA ALA A 126 -1.39 -3.22 19.21
C ALA A 126 -2.06 -1.85 19.49
N LEU A 127 -1.37 -0.74 19.19
CA LEU A 127 -1.92 0.62 19.28
C LEU A 127 -3.14 0.79 18.38
N ALA A 128 -3.07 0.34 17.12
CA ALA A 128 -4.18 0.44 16.18
C ALA A 128 -5.43 -0.29 16.68
N PHE A 129 -5.26 -1.54 17.12
CA PHE A 129 -6.39 -2.34 17.61
C PHE A 129 -6.99 -1.76 18.87
N ARG A 130 -6.17 -1.26 19.81
CA ARG A 130 -6.63 -0.59 21.03
C ARG A 130 -7.38 0.70 20.70
N TYR A 131 -6.84 1.53 19.80
CA TYR A 131 -7.48 2.77 19.38
C TYR A 131 -8.83 2.54 18.70
N PHE A 132 -8.95 1.53 17.83
CA PHE A 132 -10.23 1.18 17.20
C PHE A 132 -11.29 0.74 18.21
N GLN A 133 -10.91 -0.02 19.24
CA GLN A 133 -11.80 -0.38 20.32
C GLN A 133 -12.28 0.87 21.09
N GLU A 134 -11.37 1.76 21.48
CA GLU A 134 -11.68 3.00 22.20
C GLU A 134 -12.59 3.93 21.39
N GLN A 135 -12.41 3.94 20.07
CA GLN A 135 -13.25 4.70 19.16
C GLN A 135 -14.57 3.99 18.83
N ALA A 136 -14.83 2.83 19.37
CA ALA A 136 -16.04 2.02 19.11
C ALA A 136 -16.32 1.90 17.60
N VAL A 137 -15.30 1.53 16.81
CA VAL A 137 -15.49 1.34 15.35
C VAL A 137 -16.41 0.15 15.09
N ASP A 138 -17.26 0.24 14.08
CA ASP A 138 -18.15 -0.86 13.66
C ASP A 138 -17.36 -1.92 12.88
N VAL A 139 -16.43 -1.46 12.04
CA VAL A 139 -15.60 -2.30 11.19
C VAL A 139 -14.23 -1.68 10.98
N ALA A 140 -13.19 -2.51 11.00
CA ALA A 140 -11.83 -2.10 10.65
C ALA A 140 -11.38 -2.77 9.35
N VAL A 141 -10.76 -2.01 8.45
CA VAL A 141 -10.00 -2.54 7.32
C VAL A 141 -8.54 -2.57 7.72
N VAL A 142 -7.98 -3.77 7.77
CA VAL A 142 -6.63 -4.03 8.30
C VAL A 142 -5.73 -4.55 7.18
N GLU A 143 -4.72 -3.77 6.84
CA GLU A 143 -3.70 -4.16 5.87
C GLU A 143 -2.60 -4.99 6.55
N VAL A 144 -2.24 -6.12 5.92
CA VAL A 144 -1.08 -6.94 6.30
C VAL A 144 0.22 -6.18 6.04
N GLY A 145 1.10 -6.16 7.02
CA GLY A 145 2.40 -5.50 6.86
C GLY A 145 3.35 -6.25 5.93
N LEU A 146 3.57 -7.55 6.22
CA LEU A 146 4.50 -8.39 5.48
C LEU A 146 4.06 -9.85 5.47
N GLY A 147 4.07 -10.49 4.29
CA GLY A 147 3.70 -11.89 4.15
C GLY A 147 2.22 -12.12 4.41
N GLY A 148 1.88 -12.69 5.54
CA GLY A 148 0.52 -12.93 6.02
C GLY A 148 0.47 -13.91 7.18
N ARG A 149 0.97 -15.13 7.02
CA ARG A 149 0.89 -16.22 8.00
C ARG A 149 1.42 -15.84 9.39
N LEU A 150 2.56 -15.17 9.43
CA LEU A 150 3.24 -14.73 10.66
C LEU A 150 3.20 -13.20 10.83
N ASP A 151 2.33 -12.51 10.08
CA ASP A 151 2.14 -11.07 10.25
C ASP A 151 1.41 -10.76 11.56
N CYS A 152 1.81 -9.69 12.24
CA CYS A 152 1.23 -9.27 13.53
C CYS A 152 -0.29 -9.04 13.45
N THR A 153 -0.80 -8.66 12.27
CA THR A 153 -2.24 -8.49 12.05
C THR A 153 -3.01 -9.81 12.01
N ASN A 154 -2.31 -10.94 11.82
CA ASN A 154 -2.95 -12.25 11.58
C ASN A 154 -3.53 -12.94 12.81
N ILE A 155 -3.64 -12.22 13.93
CA ILE A 155 -4.38 -12.68 15.14
C ILE A 155 -5.90 -12.50 15.01
N VAL A 156 -6.35 -11.78 13.98
CA VAL A 156 -7.77 -11.42 13.76
C VAL A 156 -8.60 -12.57 13.15
N ASN A 157 -9.93 -12.50 13.30
CA ASN A 157 -10.88 -13.34 12.61
C ASN A 157 -11.80 -12.45 11.74
N PRO A 158 -11.47 -12.24 10.45
CA PRO A 158 -12.15 -11.28 9.61
C PRO A 158 -13.47 -11.79 9.03
N LEU A 159 -14.30 -10.87 8.50
CA LEU A 159 -15.48 -11.18 7.69
C LEU A 159 -15.08 -11.73 6.31
N VAL A 160 -14.00 -11.23 5.76
CA VAL A 160 -13.40 -11.65 4.49
C VAL A 160 -11.89 -11.44 4.53
N SER A 161 -11.14 -12.42 4.03
CA SER A 161 -9.70 -12.30 3.76
C SER A 161 -9.50 -11.97 2.29
N VAL A 162 -8.69 -10.95 1.99
CA VAL A 162 -8.41 -10.50 0.63
C VAL A 162 -6.93 -10.62 0.34
N VAL A 163 -6.55 -11.25 -0.76
CA VAL A 163 -5.18 -11.24 -1.30
C VAL A 163 -5.20 -10.57 -2.66
N THR A 164 -4.60 -9.38 -2.78
CA THR A 164 -4.72 -8.56 -3.99
C THR A 164 -4.03 -9.16 -5.21
N ASN A 165 -2.78 -9.57 -5.05
CA ASN A 165 -1.99 -10.27 -6.07
C ASN A 165 -0.77 -10.95 -5.45
N ILE A 166 -0.07 -11.75 -6.26
CA ILE A 166 1.22 -12.36 -5.93
C ILE A 166 2.25 -11.92 -6.95
N SER A 167 3.35 -11.37 -6.47
CA SER A 167 4.55 -11.09 -7.28
C SER A 167 5.80 -11.16 -6.38
N PHE A 168 6.98 -11.16 -6.98
CA PHE A 168 8.23 -11.19 -6.24
C PHE A 168 8.43 -9.88 -5.48
N ASP A 169 8.47 -9.97 -4.17
CA ASP A 169 8.94 -8.94 -3.24
C ASP A 169 9.32 -9.63 -1.93
N HIS A 170 10.25 -9.04 -1.17
CA HIS A 170 10.72 -9.57 0.10
C HIS A 170 11.18 -11.04 0.05
N ILE A 171 11.82 -11.46 -1.06
CA ILE A 171 12.21 -12.85 -1.32
C ILE A 171 13.08 -13.47 -0.23
N ASN A 172 13.89 -12.65 0.45
CA ASN A 172 14.73 -13.08 1.58
C ASN A 172 13.93 -13.54 2.80
N LEU A 173 12.64 -13.19 2.91
CA LEU A 173 11.77 -13.52 4.03
C LEU A 173 10.61 -14.44 3.62
N LEU A 174 10.07 -14.27 2.42
CA LEU A 174 8.87 -14.99 1.96
C LEU A 174 9.19 -16.18 1.06
N GLY A 175 10.46 -16.35 0.68
CA GLY A 175 10.90 -17.35 -0.27
C GLY A 175 11.09 -16.82 -1.69
N ASN A 176 11.77 -17.61 -2.50
CA ASN A 176 12.23 -17.23 -3.85
C ASN A 176 11.35 -17.83 -4.97
N THR A 177 10.16 -18.31 -4.65
CA THR A 177 9.15 -18.78 -5.62
C THR A 177 7.80 -18.13 -5.36
N LEU A 178 6.98 -17.99 -6.40
CA LEU A 178 5.62 -17.42 -6.28
C LEU A 178 4.73 -18.28 -5.38
N GLU A 179 4.90 -19.59 -5.40
CA GLU A 179 4.16 -20.54 -4.56
C GLU A 179 4.50 -20.34 -3.07
N ALA A 180 5.77 -20.12 -2.72
CA ALA A 180 6.19 -19.85 -1.35
C ALA A 180 5.58 -18.53 -0.85
N ILE A 181 5.65 -17.48 -1.67
CA ILE A 181 5.04 -16.18 -1.37
C ILE A 181 3.51 -16.30 -1.24
N ALA A 182 2.87 -17.09 -2.14
CA ALA A 182 1.43 -17.34 -2.08
C ALA A 182 1.03 -18.08 -0.80
N PHE A 183 1.83 -19.06 -0.37
CA PHE A 183 1.60 -19.82 0.88
C PHE A 183 1.64 -18.90 2.10
N GLU A 184 2.65 -18.02 2.20
CA GLU A 184 2.75 -17.05 3.30
C GLU A 184 1.54 -16.10 3.31
N LYS A 185 1.10 -15.61 2.14
CA LYS A 185 -0.06 -14.71 2.05
C LYS A 185 -1.38 -15.43 2.28
N ALA A 186 -1.55 -16.67 1.82
CA ALA A 186 -2.71 -17.51 2.11
C ALA A 186 -2.87 -17.82 3.61
N GLY A 187 -1.82 -17.64 4.41
CA GLY A 187 -1.85 -17.77 5.85
C GLY A 187 -2.86 -16.88 6.58
N ILE A 188 -3.39 -15.84 5.91
CA ILE A 188 -4.48 -15.00 6.46
C ILE A 188 -5.86 -15.65 6.34
N PHE A 189 -6.01 -16.77 5.62
CA PHE A 189 -7.30 -17.45 5.51
C PHE A 189 -7.70 -18.05 6.85
N LYS A 190 -8.97 -17.87 7.20
CA LYS A 190 -9.53 -18.35 8.47
C LYS A 190 -10.64 -19.38 8.23
N LYS A 191 -10.90 -20.17 9.25
CA LYS A 191 -11.91 -21.23 9.20
C LYS A 191 -13.27 -20.67 8.81
N ALA A 192 -13.83 -21.20 7.71
CA ALA A 192 -15.16 -20.84 7.18
C ALA A 192 -15.33 -19.34 6.83
N VAL A 193 -14.23 -18.60 6.68
CA VAL A 193 -14.25 -17.20 6.23
C VAL A 193 -14.00 -17.14 4.73
N PRO A 194 -14.76 -16.37 3.93
CA PRO A 194 -14.49 -16.20 2.51
C PRO A 194 -13.09 -15.63 2.26
N ALA A 195 -12.40 -16.15 1.25
CA ALA A 195 -11.09 -15.69 0.80
C ALA A 195 -11.18 -15.23 -0.65
N VAL A 196 -10.92 -13.94 -0.89
CA VAL A 196 -10.94 -13.32 -2.22
C VAL A 196 -9.52 -13.15 -2.72
N ILE A 197 -9.24 -13.67 -3.91
CA ILE A 197 -7.96 -13.52 -4.61
C ILE A 197 -8.17 -12.59 -5.80
N GLY A 198 -7.43 -11.47 -5.84
CA GLY A 198 -7.56 -10.46 -6.88
C GLY A 198 -7.02 -10.94 -8.21
N ALA A 199 -5.71 -11.20 -8.26
CA ALA A 199 -5.05 -11.76 -9.42
C ALA A 199 -4.16 -12.96 -9.01
N ALA A 200 -4.26 -14.05 -9.75
CA ALA A 200 -3.50 -15.27 -9.47
C ALA A 200 -3.00 -15.93 -10.76
N GLN A 201 -1.69 -15.96 -10.92
CA GLN A 201 -1.06 -16.77 -11.96
C GLN A 201 -1.37 -18.25 -11.76
N PRO A 202 -1.35 -19.08 -12.82
CA PRO A 202 -1.69 -20.51 -12.73
C PRO A 202 -0.91 -21.26 -11.63
N GLU A 203 0.36 -20.94 -11.43
CA GLU A 203 1.27 -21.58 -10.50
C GLU A 203 0.82 -21.41 -9.04
N VAL A 204 0.23 -20.28 -8.70
CA VAL A 204 -0.17 -19.96 -7.32
C VAL A 204 -1.60 -20.41 -6.97
N ARG A 205 -2.45 -20.65 -7.98
CA ARG A 205 -3.86 -21.05 -7.77
C ARG A 205 -3.98 -22.29 -6.92
N ALA A 206 -3.19 -23.34 -7.23
CA ALA A 206 -3.19 -24.60 -6.49
C ALA A 206 -2.83 -24.42 -5.00
N VAL A 207 -1.98 -23.45 -4.67
CA VAL A 207 -1.63 -23.10 -3.29
C VAL A 207 -2.85 -22.54 -2.56
N PHE A 208 -3.55 -21.58 -3.16
CA PHE A 208 -4.75 -20.99 -2.57
C PHE A 208 -5.88 -22.02 -2.40
N GLU A 209 -6.11 -22.86 -3.41
CA GLU A 209 -7.12 -23.93 -3.35
C GLU A 209 -6.84 -24.91 -2.22
N LYS A 210 -5.56 -25.33 -2.07
CA LYS A 210 -5.14 -26.21 -0.98
C LYS A 210 -5.41 -25.59 0.39
N VAL A 211 -4.92 -24.37 0.62
CA VAL A 211 -5.07 -23.69 1.93
C VAL A 211 -6.55 -23.40 2.22
N ALA A 212 -7.33 -22.95 1.23
CA ALA A 212 -8.77 -22.72 1.40
C ALA A 212 -9.52 -23.99 1.77
N LYS A 213 -9.19 -25.13 1.12
CA LYS A 213 -9.77 -26.46 1.45
C LYS A 213 -9.42 -26.88 2.89
N GLU A 214 -8.17 -26.70 3.32
CA GLU A 214 -7.74 -27.01 4.69
C GLU A 214 -8.47 -26.17 5.75
N LYS A 215 -8.79 -24.90 5.42
CA LYS A 215 -9.54 -23.99 6.29
C LYS A 215 -11.06 -24.12 6.15
N GLY A 216 -11.57 -24.87 5.19
CA GLY A 216 -12.98 -24.88 4.85
C GLY A 216 -13.50 -23.47 4.44
N ALA A 217 -12.61 -22.67 3.85
CA ALA A 217 -12.90 -21.31 3.41
C ALA A 217 -13.51 -21.34 1.99
N LYS A 218 -14.52 -20.51 1.74
CA LYS A 218 -15.00 -20.26 0.38
C LYS A 218 -13.93 -19.45 -0.36
N LEU A 219 -13.30 -20.06 -1.37
CA LEU A 219 -12.31 -19.39 -2.21
C LEU A 219 -13.02 -18.75 -3.41
N VAL A 220 -12.68 -17.51 -3.70
CA VAL A 220 -13.28 -16.69 -4.76
C VAL A 220 -12.17 -16.00 -5.53
N PHE A 221 -12.07 -16.26 -6.84
CA PHE A 221 -11.12 -15.58 -7.73
C PHE A 221 -11.83 -14.39 -8.39
N ALA A 222 -11.36 -13.19 -8.09
CA ALA A 222 -11.99 -11.96 -8.59
C ALA A 222 -11.94 -11.83 -10.11
N GLU A 223 -10.97 -12.47 -10.76
CA GLU A 223 -10.89 -12.52 -12.24
C GLU A 223 -12.08 -13.27 -12.87
N GLU A 224 -12.69 -14.19 -12.13
CA GLU A 224 -13.81 -15.04 -12.60
C GLU A 224 -15.17 -14.58 -12.06
N GLU A 225 -15.22 -14.15 -10.80
CA GLU A 225 -16.49 -13.93 -10.07
C GLU A 225 -16.80 -12.45 -9.80
N SER A 226 -15.90 -11.51 -10.16
CA SER A 226 -16.18 -10.09 -9.98
C SER A 226 -17.41 -9.64 -10.77
N PRO A 227 -18.25 -8.77 -10.21
CA PRO A 227 -19.37 -8.15 -10.93
C PRO A 227 -18.92 -7.10 -11.96
N LEU A 228 -17.61 -6.88 -12.14
CA LEU A 228 -17.04 -5.97 -13.13
C LEU A 228 -17.16 -6.56 -14.54
N GLU A 229 -17.88 -5.87 -15.42
CA GLU A 229 -18.17 -6.33 -16.78
C GLU A 229 -17.27 -5.68 -17.83
N LYS A 230 -16.98 -4.38 -17.68
CA LYS A 230 -16.19 -3.61 -18.66
C LYS A 230 -15.37 -2.54 -17.94
N ILE A 231 -14.21 -2.24 -18.48
CA ILE A 231 -13.33 -1.16 -18.05
C ILE A 231 -13.11 -0.22 -19.23
N GLU A 232 -13.34 1.06 -19.02
CA GLU A 232 -13.02 2.12 -19.97
C GLU A 232 -11.96 3.03 -19.38
N SER A 233 -10.93 3.34 -20.19
CA SER A 233 -9.97 4.38 -19.85
C SER A 233 -10.45 5.71 -20.43
N THR A 234 -10.48 6.75 -19.61
CA THR A 234 -10.81 8.10 -20.08
C THR A 234 -9.59 8.77 -20.70
N GLN A 235 -9.81 9.85 -21.44
CA GLN A 235 -8.73 10.65 -22.03
C GLN A 235 -7.77 11.24 -20.99
N ASN A 236 -8.23 11.39 -19.73
CA ASN A 236 -7.44 11.89 -18.62
C ASN A 236 -6.68 10.79 -17.86
N GLY A 237 -6.75 9.52 -18.32
CA GLY A 237 -6.08 8.37 -17.69
C GLY A 237 -6.79 7.83 -16.45
N THR A 238 -8.01 8.30 -16.15
CA THR A 238 -8.87 7.70 -15.13
C THR A 238 -9.65 6.51 -15.70
N PHE A 239 -10.31 5.74 -14.83
CA PHE A 239 -11.10 4.58 -15.24
C PHE A 239 -12.58 4.78 -14.96
N VAL A 240 -13.40 4.23 -15.85
CA VAL A 240 -14.83 4.01 -15.65
C VAL A 240 -15.06 2.49 -15.63
N TYR A 241 -15.60 2.01 -14.54
CA TYR A 241 -15.92 0.59 -14.32
C TYR A 241 -17.41 0.37 -14.50
N HIS A 242 -17.79 -0.45 -15.48
CA HIS A 242 -19.19 -0.88 -15.66
C HIS A 242 -19.40 -2.16 -14.86
N THR A 243 -20.29 -2.11 -13.90
CA THR A 243 -20.56 -3.22 -12.99
C THR A 243 -22.00 -3.67 -13.05
N ARG A 244 -22.23 -4.97 -12.88
CA ARG A 244 -23.56 -5.56 -12.86
C ARG A 244 -24.40 -5.12 -11.64
N LEU A 245 -23.76 -4.82 -10.50
CA LEU A 245 -24.44 -4.55 -9.24
C LEU A 245 -24.57 -3.05 -8.91
N TRP A 246 -23.59 -2.23 -9.31
CA TRP A 246 -23.53 -0.82 -8.93
C TRP A 246 -23.57 0.16 -10.11
N GLY A 247 -23.76 -0.37 -11.33
CA GLY A 247 -23.78 0.41 -12.57
C GLY A 247 -22.39 0.97 -12.92
N GLU A 248 -22.36 2.19 -13.41
CA GLU A 248 -21.15 2.89 -13.83
C GLU A 248 -20.47 3.54 -12.61
N VAL A 249 -19.18 3.24 -12.41
CA VAL A 249 -18.37 3.68 -11.29
C VAL A 249 -17.13 4.41 -11.82
N HIS A 250 -17.04 5.72 -11.58
CA HIS A 250 -15.88 6.53 -11.93
C HIS A 250 -14.83 6.44 -10.84
N ALA A 251 -13.57 6.22 -11.20
CA ALA A 251 -12.46 6.13 -10.26
C ALA A 251 -11.58 7.38 -10.31
N SER A 252 -11.17 7.88 -9.15
CA SER A 252 -10.18 8.95 -9.03
C SER A 252 -8.73 8.43 -8.98
N LEU A 253 -8.53 7.20 -8.51
CA LEU A 253 -7.20 6.59 -8.52
C LEU A 253 -6.82 6.23 -9.95
N ASN A 254 -5.74 6.85 -10.39
CA ASN A 254 -5.12 6.57 -11.66
C ASN A 254 -4.08 5.45 -11.53
N GLY A 255 -3.62 4.94 -12.67
CA GLY A 255 -2.65 3.85 -12.71
C GLY A 255 -3.28 2.54 -13.18
N ALA A 256 -2.63 1.89 -14.15
CA ALA A 256 -3.18 0.70 -14.82
C ALA A 256 -3.48 -0.46 -13.85
N CYS A 257 -2.70 -0.57 -12.75
CA CYS A 257 -2.92 -1.57 -11.71
C CYS A 257 -4.24 -1.39 -10.94
N GLN A 258 -4.86 -0.19 -10.97
CA GLN A 258 -6.10 0.08 -10.23
C GLN A 258 -7.31 -0.69 -10.80
N SER A 259 -7.24 -1.10 -12.06
CA SER A 259 -8.28 -1.98 -12.66
C SER A 259 -8.34 -3.35 -11.99
N GLN A 260 -7.18 -3.92 -11.62
CA GLN A 260 -7.13 -5.18 -10.87
C GLN A 260 -7.58 -4.97 -9.42
N ASN A 261 -7.16 -3.87 -8.78
CA ASN A 261 -7.61 -3.54 -7.43
C ASN A 261 -9.13 -3.34 -7.40
N ALA A 262 -9.71 -2.64 -8.37
CA ALA A 262 -11.16 -2.44 -8.48
C ALA A 262 -11.91 -3.76 -8.58
N ARG A 263 -11.44 -4.69 -9.44
CA ARG A 263 -12.01 -6.03 -9.56
C ARG A 263 -12.02 -6.78 -8.23
N THR A 264 -10.90 -6.69 -7.50
CA THR A 264 -10.75 -7.29 -6.17
C THR A 264 -11.71 -6.67 -5.15
N ILE A 265 -11.83 -5.33 -5.14
CA ILE A 265 -12.72 -4.58 -4.25
C ILE A 265 -14.19 -4.96 -4.51
N PHE A 266 -14.64 -4.92 -5.77
CA PHE A 266 -16.00 -5.30 -6.13
C PHE A 266 -16.32 -6.73 -5.70
N CYS A 267 -15.37 -7.66 -5.90
CA CYS A 267 -15.54 -9.04 -5.47
C CYS A 267 -15.60 -9.14 -3.93
N ALA A 268 -14.72 -8.45 -3.20
CA ALA A 268 -14.70 -8.45 -1.74
C ALA A 268 -16.03 -7.94 -1.15
N LEU A 269 -16.62 -6.89 -1.72
CA LEU A 269 -17.91 -6.37 -1.29
C LEU A 269 -19.04 -7.41 -1.40
N THR A 270 -19.01 -8.28 -2.41
CA THR A 270 -20.01 -9.36 -2.57
C THR A 270 -19.84 -10.50 -1.58
N GLN A 271 -18.71 -10.60 -0.88
CA GLN A 271 -18.46 -11.63 0.12
C GLN A 271 -18.71 -11.14 1.56
N LEU A 272 -19.08 -9.89 1.77
CA LEU A 272 -19.50 -9.37 3.08
C LEU A 272 -20.82 -10.00 3.52
N PRO A 273 -21.15 -10.00 4.83
CA PRO A 273 -22.46 -10.42 5.31
C PRO A 273 -23.60 -9.67 4.61
N GLN A 274 -24.72 -10.35 4.38
CA GLN A 274 -25.85 -9.81 3.63
C GLN A 274 -26.33 -8.46 4.18
N GLU A 275 -26.41 -8.30 5.51
CA GLU A 275 -26.79 -7.05 6.18
C GLU A 275 -25.88 -5.86 5.80
N MET A 276 -24.59 -6.14 5.57
CA MET A 276 -23.64 -5.12 5.12
C MET A 276 -23.80 -4.82 3.64
N GLN A 277 -24.01 -5.87 2.82
CA GLN A 277 -24.24 -5.68 1.37
C GLN A 277 -25.49 -4.84 1.11
N GLU A 278 -26.58 -5.07 1.83
CA GLU A 278 -27.83 -4.31 1.71
C GLU A 278 -27.68 -2.84 2.11
N ARG A 279 -26.78 -2.54 3.06
CA ARG A 279 -26.48 -1.18 3.49
C ARG A 279 -25.56 -0.42 2.52
N ILE A 280 -24.71 -1.13 1.77
CA ILE A 280 -23.81 -0.56 0.78
C ILE A 280 -24.57 -0.29 -0.52
N THR A 281 -25.03 0.95 -0.70
CA THR A 281 -25.78 1.37 -1.90
C THR A 281 -24.86 1.58 -3.12
N PRO A 282 -25.41 1.55 -4.35
CA PRO A 282 -24.65 1.94 -5.55
C PRO A 282 -23.98 3.31 -5.45
N GLU A 283 -24.61 4.26 -4.77
CA GLU A 283 -24.07 5.60 -4.54
C GLU A 283 -22.84 5.57 -3.62
N ASN A 284 -22.88 4.76 -2.54
CA ASN A 284 -21.72 4.60 -1.65
C ASN A 284 -20.52 4.05 -2.42
N VAL A 285 -20.70 3.07 -3.29
CA VAL A 285 -19.64 2.49 -4.11
C VAL A 285 -19.10 3.53 -5.09
N ARG A 286 -19.95 4.22 -5.83
CA ARG A 286 -19.53 5.26 -6.79
C ARG A 286 -18.73 6.37 -6.12
N ASN A 287 -19.25 6.93 -5.03
CA ASN A 287 -18.57 8.00 -4.31
C ASN A 287 -17.31 7.52 -3.59
N GLY A 288 -17.27 6.28 -3.09
CA GLY A 288 -16.10 5.68 -2.48
C GLY A 288 -14.92 5.52 -3.45
N PHE A 289 -15.18 5.16 -4.70
CA PHE A 289 -14.16 5.13 -5.75
C PHE A 289 -13.77 6.53 -6.23
N LEU A 290 -14.72 7.45 -6.34
CA LEU A 290 -14.49 8.80 -6.86
C LEU A 290 -13.71 9.67 -5.86
N HIS A 291 -13.97 9.54 -4.55
CA HIS A 291 -13.46 10.42 -3.50
C HIS A 291 -12.54 9.70 -2.50
N VAL A 292 -11.96 8.55 -2.88
CA VAL A 292 -11.18 7.72 -1.95
C VAL A 292 -10.04 8.48 -1.26
N ALA A 293 -9.30 9.29 -2.00
CA ALA A 293 -8.18 10.06 -1.45
C ALA A 293 -8.65 11.14 -0.48
N GLU A 294 -9.74 11.83 -0.80
CA GLU A 294 -10.34 12.86 0.03
C GLU A 294 -10.92 12.29 1.33
N ILE A 295 -11.61 11.14 1.25
CA ILE A 295 -12.27 10.49 2.39
C ILE A 295 -11.25 9.84 3.34
N THR A 296 -10.16 9.28 2.80
CA THR A 296 -9.26 8.42 3.58
C THR A 296 -7.82 8.93 3.71
N GLY A 297 -7.49 10.03 3.02
CA GLY A 297 -6.14 10.59 3.01
C GLY A 297 -5.10 9.73 2.30
N LEU A 298 -5.50 8.90 1.32
CA LEU A 298 -4.57 8.11 0.51
C LEU A 298 -3.66 8.99 -0.33
N GLN A 299 -2.35 8.75 -0.26
CA GLN A 299 -1.33 9.47 -1.02
C GLN A 299 -0.39 8.51 -1.76
N GLY A 300 0.37 9.05 -2.74
CA GLY A 300 1.45 8.34 -3.43
C GLY A 300 0.99 7.18 -4.32
N ARG A 301 -0.20 7.26 -4.92
CA ARG A 301 -0.73 6.28 -5.86
C ARG A 301 -1.11 6.98 -7.15
N TRP A 302 -0.14 7.09 -8.08
CA TRP A 302 -0.26 7.89 -9.30
C TRP A 302 -0.86 9.28 -9.02
N GLN A 303 -0.40 9.87 -7.91
CA GLN A 303 -0.92 11.12 -7.40
C GLN A 303 -0.48 12.28 -8.27
N ILE A 304 -1.42 12.98 -8.88
CA ILE A 304 -1.15 14.19 -9.68
C ILE A 304 -1.00 15.36 -8.73
N ILE A 305 0.22 15.87 -8.60
CA ILE A 305 0.57 17.02 -7.74
C ILE A 305 0.38 18.33 -8.48
N ASN A 306 0.76 18.36 -9.77
CA ASN A 306 0.60 19.52 -10.64
C ASN A 306 0.16 19.06 -12.04
N LYS A 307 -0.58 19.90 -12.75
CA LYS A 307 -1.15 19.59 -14.06
C LYS A 307 -0.31 20.08 -15.24
N ALA A 308 0.46 21.18 -15.07
CA ALA A 308 1.28 21.77 -16.13
C ALA A 308 2.50 22.52 -15.53
N PRO A 309 3.73 22.02 -15.67
CA PRO A 309 4.03 20.69 -16.16
C PRO A 309 3.36 19.63 -15.27
N ARG A 310 3.04 18.46 -15.83
CA ARG A 310 2.43 17.40 -15.06
C ARG A 310 3.45 16.81 -14.09
N VAL A 311 3.15 16.82 -12.79
CA VAL A 311 3.97 16.19 -11.75
C VAL A 311 3.19 15.05 -11.12
N ILE A 312 3.76 13.83 -11.17
CA ILE A 312 3.12 12.61 -10.68
C ILE A 312 4.02 11.97 -9.65
N ALA A 313 3.46 11.58 -8.50
CA ALA A 313 4.14 10.82 -7.46
C ALA A 313 3.52 9.42 -7.32
N ASP A 314 4.37 8.37 -7.37
CA ASP A 314 3.93 6.98 -7.18
C ASP A 314 4.98 6.17 -6.40
N THR A 315 4.52 5.37 -5.44
CA THR A 315 5.38 4.56 -4.55
C THR A 315 5.75 3.19 -5.13
N GLY A 316 5.48 2.92 -6.39
CA GLY A 316 5.88 1.69 -7.08
C GLY A 316 7.40 1.47 -7.02
N HIS A 317 7.82 0.31 -6.48
CA HIS A 317 9.22 0.07 -6.13
C HIS A 317 9.72 -1.35 -6.43
N ASN A 318 8.93 -2.14 -7.17
CA ASN A 318 9.29 -3.49 -7.58
C ASN A 318 9.01 -3.71 -9.07
N GLU A 319 9.49 -4.82 -9.60
CA GLU A 319 9.38 -5.18 -11.00
C GLU A 319 7.92 -5.15 -11.49
N ASP A 320 7.00 -5.76 -10.73
CA ASP A 320 5.58 -5.83 -11.08
C ASP A 320 4.95 -4.43 -11.21
N ALA A 321 5.26 -3.51 -10.29
CA ALA A 321 4.78 -2.12 -10.38
C ALA A 321 5.29 -1.42 -11.66
N TRP A 322 6.57 -1.59 -12.01
CA TRP A 322 7.15 -0.95 -13.20
C TRP A 322 6.65 -1.54 -14.51
N ARG A 323 6.16 -2.78 -14.54
CA ARG A 323 5.45 -3.33 -15.71
C ARG A 323 4.17 -2.56 -16.06
N TYR A 324 3.54 -1.91 -15.07
CA TYR A 324 2.37 -1.04 -15.28
C TYR A 324 2.75 0.43 -15.47
N LEU A 325 3.72 0.93 -14.68
CA LEU A 325 4.11 2.34 -14.71
C LEU A 325 4.74 2.74 -16.04
N THR A 326 5.64 1.93 -16.57
CA THR A 326 6.39 2.25 -17.81
C THR A 326 5.48 2.50 -19.01
N PRO A 327 4.58 1.59 -19.42
CA PRO A 327 3.72 1.83 -20.58
C PRO A 327 2.83 3.08 -20.39
N GLN A 328 2.42 3.36 -19.16
CA GLN A 328 1.58 4.51 -18.85
C GLN A 328 2.37 5.83 -18.97
N LEU A 329 3.63 5.87 -18.51
CA LEU A 329 4.51 7.01 -18.62
C LEU A 329 4.87 7.27 -20.08
N GLU A 330 5.17 6.24 -20.85
CA GLU A 330 5.46 6.33 -22.30
C GLU A 330 4.24 6.85 -23.09
N SER A 331 3.03 6.40 -22.71
CA SER A 331 1.80 6.91 -23.32
C SER A 331 1.58 8.40 -23.04
N LEU A 332 1.92 8.88 -21.82
CA LEU A 332 1.85 10.32 -21.52
C LEU A 332 2.86 11.12 -22.34
N ALA A 333 4.09 10.62 -22.50
CA ALA A 333 5.12 11.28 -23.30
C ALA A 333 4.73 11.36 -24.77
N ALA A 334 4.16 10.29 -25.33
CA ALA A 334 3.74 10.23 -26.72
C ALA A 334 2.65 11.26 -27.09
N ASN A 335 1.90 11.76 -26.11
CA ASN A 335 0.85 12.76 -26.29
C ASN A 335 1.34 14.22 -26.12
N SER A 336 2.64 14.44 -25.85
CA SER A 336 3.24 15.77 -25.80
C SER A 336 3.61 16.29 -27.17
N SER A 337 3.76 17.62 -27.27
CA SER A 337 4.23 18.29 -28.50
C SER A 337 5.65 17.88 -28.90
N GLU A 338 6.49 17.53 -27.92
CA GLU A 338 7.87 17.07 -28.10
C GLU A 338 8.10 15.73 -27.36
N PRO A 339 7.63 14.60 -27.92
CA PRO A 339 7.65 13.31 -27.19
C PRO A 339 9.03 12.85 -26.70
N THR A 340 10.10 13.22 -27.41
CA THR A 340 11.48 12.81 -27.07
C THR A 340 12.07 13.53 -25.86
N SER A 341 11.52 14.67 -25.47
CA SER A 341 11.94 15.50 -24.33
C SER A 341 10.87 15.66 -23.26
N ALA A 342 9.72 15.01 -23.42
CA ALA A 342 8.54 15.23 -22.60
C ALA A 342 8.57 14.49 -21.25
N LEU A 343 9.35 13.40 -21.13
CA LEU A 343 9.34 12.56 -19.93
C LEU A 343 10.60 12.74 -19.10
N HIS A 344 10.41 13.20 -17.89
CA HIS A 344 11.42 13.34 -16.87
C HIS A 344 11.09 12.41 -15.70
N ILE A 345 12.09 11.71 -15.17
CA ILE A 345 11.89 10.74 -14.08
C ILE A 345 12.89 11.00 -12.96
N MET A 346 12.37 11.38 -11.79
CA MET A 346 13.13 11.42 -10.55
C MET A 346 13.00 10.07 -9.86
N PHE A 347 14.13 9.35 -9.74
CA PHE A 347 14.15 7.96 -9.31
C PHE A 347 15.20 7.70 -8.24
N GLY A 348 14.78 7.02 -7.18
CA GLY A 348 15.67 6.54 -6.13
C GLY A 348 15.11 5.29 -5.46
N VAL A 349 15.98 4.42 -4.98
CA VAL A 349 15.63 3.13 -4.37
C VAL A 349 16.40 2.87 -3.08
N CYS A 350 15.99 1.85 -2.32
CA CYS A 350 16.74 1.33 -1.19
C CYS A 350 17.74 0.23 -1.64
N THR A 351 18.77 0.00 -0.83
CA THR A 351 19.85 -0.97 -1.09
C THR A 351 19.38 -2.44 -1.11
N ASP A 352 18.24 -2.74 -0.50
CA ASP A 352 17.63 -4.07 -0.44
C ASP A 352 16.74 -4.40 -1.66
N LYS A 353 16.57 -3.48 -2.60
CA LYS A 353 15.78 -3.69 -3.80
C LYS A 353 16.61 -4.24 -4.95
N ASP A 354 15.99 -5.09 -5.73
CA ASP A 354 16.59 -5.70 -6.92
C ASP A 354 16.61 -4.72 -8.10
N VAL A 355 17.58 -3.82 -8.07
CA VAL A 355 17.74 -2.77 -9.08
C VAL A 355 17.98 -3.35 -10.46
N ALA A 356 18.65 -4.50 -10.55
CA ALA A 356 19.00 -5.13 -11.82
C ALA A 356 17.76 -5.57 -12.61
N HIS A 357 16.67 -5.96 -11.94
CA HIS A 357 15.42 -6.33 -12.58
C HIS A 357 14.49 -5.13 -12.83
N ILE A 358 14.66 -4.02 -12.11
CA ILE A 358 13.85 -2.82 -12.30
C ILE A 358 14.35 -1.94 -13.44
N LEU A 359 15.66 -1.63 -13.48
CA LEU A 359 16.22 -0.69 -14.47
C LEU A 359 15.95 -1.04 -15.95
N PRO A 360 15.96 -2.32 -16.37
CA PRO A 360 15.62 -2.67 -17.76
C PRO A 360 14.19 -2.32 -18.16
N LEU A 361 13.29 -2.21 -17.19
CA LEU A 361 11.88 -1.88 -17.41
C LEU A 361 11.62 -0.37 -17.53
N LEU A 362 12.53 0.47 -17.06
CA LEU A 362 12.34 1.92 -17.08
C LEU A 362 12.29 2.49 -18.49
N PRO A 363 11.50 3.56 -18.77
CA PRO A 363 11.42 4.21 -20.07
C PRO A 363 12.80 4.61 -20.59
N LYS A 364 13.15 4.19 -21.82
CA LYS A 364 14.46 4.48 -22.42
C LYS A 364 14.58 5.93 -22.91
N ASN A 365 13.46 6.53 -23.33
CA ASN A 365 13.38 7.89 -23.84
C ASN A 365 12.92 8.86 -22.74
N ALA A 366 13.66 8.90 -21.62
CA ALA A 366 13.37 9.80 -20.51
C ALA A 366 14.66 10.45 -19.99
N THR A 367 14.55 11.66 -19.42
CA THR A 367 15.62 12.32 -18.69
C THR A 367 15.56 11.93 -17.24
N TYR A 368 16.64 11.34 -16.71
CA TYR A 368 16.65 10.85 -15.33
C TYR A 368 17.34 11.82 -14.37
N TYR A 369 16.74 11.89 -13.16
CA TYR A 369 17.29 12.58 -11.98
C TYR A 369 17.44 11.51 -10.89
N TRP A 370 18.63 10.90 -10.84
CA TRP A 370 18.94 9.87 -9.86
C TRP A 370 19.09 10.51 -8.50
N THR A 371 18.31 10.08 -7.53
CA THR A 371 18.29 10.67 -6.20
C THR A 371 18.34 9.65 -5.09
N GLN A 372 18.58 10.09 -3.89
CA GLN A 372 18.53 9.27 -2.68
C GLN A 372 17.60 9.90 -1.64
N ALA A 373 16.83 9.08 -0.97
CA ALA A 373 15.99 9.49 0.14
C ALA A 373 16.81 9.74 1.41
N SER A 374 16.26 10.51 2.36
CA SER A 374 16.88 10.85 3.65
C SER A 374 16.90 9.71 4.67
N VAL A 375 16.96 8.45 4.23
CA VAL A 375 17.00 7.27 5.09
C VAL A 375 18.31 6.51 4.95
N ALA A 376 18.80 5.92 6.04
CA ALA A 376 20.11 5.26 6.10
C ALA A 376 20.31 4.13 5.07
N ARG A 377 19.23 3.46 4.65
CA ARG A 377 19.27 2.38 3.66
C ARG A 377 19.04 2.83 2.21
N ALA A 378 18.97 4.13 1.94
CA ALA A 378 18.89 4.62 0.57
C ALA A 378 20.12 4.20 -0.23
N LEU A 379 19.93 3.78 -1.48
CA LEU A 379 21.05 3.55 -2.38
C LEU A 379 21.63 4.92 -2.78
N PRO A 380 22.96 5.17 -2.60
CA PRO A 380 23.57 6.44 -3.00
C PRO A 380 23.30 6.76 -4.47
N ALA A 381 22.92 8.00 -4.78
CA ALA A 381 22.50 8.43 -6.11
C ALA A 381 23.57 8.19 -7.17
N GLU A 382 24.86 8.45 -6.85
CA GLU A 382 25.98 8.21 -7.76
C GLU A 382 26.16 6.71 -8.09
N LYS A 383 25.96 5.84 -7.09
CA LYS A 383 26.00 4.39 -7.32
C LYS A 383 24.84 3.93 -8.19
N LEU A 384 23.63 4.47 -7.94
CA LEU A 384 22.46 4.19 -8.74
C LEU A 384 22.65 4.62 -10.20
N LYS A 385 23.18 5.84 -10.42
CA LYS A 385 23.55 6.35 -11.74
C LYS A 385 24.49 5.40 -12.49
N THR A 386 25.57 4.97 -11.82
CA THR A 386 26.54 4.06 -12.43
C THR A 386 25.92 2.74 -12.90
N ILE A 387 25.00 2.19 -12.11
CA ILE A 387 24.27 0.95 -12.48
C ILE A 387 23.28 1.23 -13.61
N ALA A 388 22.60 2.37 -13.58
CA ALA A 388 21.61 2.77 -14.58
C ALA A 388 22.24 3.01 -15.95
N GLU A 389 23.42 3.60 -16.01
CA GLU A 389 24.19 3.81 -17.26
C GLU A 389 24.54 2.48 -17.93
N GLN A 390 24.83 1.42 -17.16
CA GLN A 390 25.04 0.07 -17.71
C GLN A 390 23.78 -0.52 -18.35
N SER A 391 22.60 -0.01 -17.93
CA SER A 391 21.30 -0.36 -18.52
C SER A 391 20.86 0.57 -19.66
N GLY A 392 21.75 1.50 -20.08
CA GLY A 392 21.49 2.46 -21.16
C GLY A 392 20.59 3.63 -20.77
N LEU A 393 20.45 3.92 -19.46
CA LEU A 393 19.67 5.04 -18.96
C LEU A 393 20.58 6.24 -18.65
N GLN A 394 20.19 7.45 -19.08
CA GLN A 394 21.01 8.65 -19.00
C GLN A 394 20.39 9.66 -18.03
N GLY A 395 21.20 10.27 -17.14
CA GLY A 395 20.76 11.29 -16.21
C GLY A 395 21.82 11.77 -15.25
N ASP A 396 21.47 12.78 -14.47
CA ASP A 396 22.32 13.39 -13.44
C ASP A 396 22.00 12.79 -12.06
N ALA A 397 22.99 12.72 -11.18
CA ALA A 397 22.81 12.29 -9.79
C ALA A 397 22.76 13.51 -8.84
N PHE A 398 21.89 13.41 -7.84
CA PHE A 398 21.60 14.45 -6.86
C PHE A 398 21.64 13.88 -5.44
N SER A 399 22.21 14.64 -4.52
CA SER A 399 22.43 14.23 -3.14
C SER A 399 21.14 14.17 -2.31
N SER A 400 20.05 14.79 -2.79
CA SER A 400 18.76 14.82 -2.12
C SER A 400 17.59 14.91 -3.10
N VAL A 401 16.41 14.52 -2.62
CA VAL A 401 15.14 14.63 -3.36
C VAL A 401 14.80 16.09 -3.66
N SER A 402 15.07 17.01 -2.73
CA SER A 402 14.81 18.45 -2.92
C SER A 402 15.66 19.05 -4.04
N GLU A 403 16.95 18.71 -4.09
CA GLU A 403 17.88 19.19 -5.14
C GLU A 403 17.48 18.64 -6.51
N ALA A 404 17.16 17.34 -6.58
CA ALA A 404 16.69 16.70 -7.80
C ALA A 404 15.39 17.34 -8.32
N TYR A 405 14.41 17.58 -7.44
CA TYR A 405 13.16 18.22 -7.81
C TYR A 405 13.33 19.65 -8.28
N ALA A 406 14.12 20.46 -7.55
CA ALA A 406 14.39 21.86 -7.92
C ALA A 406 15.04 21.97 -9.32
N THR A 407 15.90 21.01 -9.67
CA THR A 407 16.52 20.95 -11.00
C THR A 407 15.56 20.44 -12.06
N ALA A 408 14.82 19.37 -11.77
CA ALA A 408 13.92 18.71 -12.72
C ALA A 408 12.78 19.64 -13.15
N ILE A 409 12.13 20.33 -12.19
CA ILE A 409 10.95 21.17 -12.48
C ILE A 409 11.27 22.34 -13.39
N LEU A 410 12.52 22.79 -13.44
CA LEU A 410 12.97 23.86 -14.34
C LEU A 410 13.27 23.35 -15.76
N ARG A 411 13.49 22.06 -15.93
CA ARG A 411 13.87 21.45 -17.22
C ARG A 411 12.69 20.77 -17.93
N VAL A 412 11.65 20.35 -17.19
CA VAL A 412 10.49 19.70 -17.79
C VAL A 412 9.66 20.69 -18.60
N PRO A 413 9.31 20.39 -19.88
CA PRO A 413 8.44 21.24 -20.67
C PRO A 413 7.06 21.44 -20.04
N GLN A 414 6.39 22.55 -20.38
CA GLN A 414 5.08 22.89 -19.81
C GLN A 414 4.01 21.81 -20.06
N ASP A 415 4.06 21.13 -21.19
CA ASP A 415 3.20 19.99 -21.53
C ASP A 415 3.83 18.64 -21.24
N GLY A 416 5.04 18.64 -20.62
CA GLY A 416 5.78 17.44 -20.24
C GLY A 416 5.31 16.85 -18.90
N THR A 417 5.92 15.73 -18.56
CA THR A 417 5.64 14.98 -17.32
C THR A 417 6.90 14.76 -16.50
N LEU A 418 6.88 15.16 -15.24
CA LEU A 418 7.84 14.76 -14.21
C LEU A 418 7.21 13.66 -13.35
N PHE A 419 7.78 12.48 -13.41
CA PHE A 419 7.44 11.36 -12.53
C PHE A 419 8.42 11.28 -11.37
N ILE A 420 7.90 11.04 -10.15
CA ILE A 420 8.66 10.93 -8.91
C ILE A 420 8.35 9.58 -8.26
N GLY A 421 9.37 8.72 -8.14
CA GLY A 421 9.12 7.38 -7.64
C GLY A 421 10.36 6.50 -7.45
N GLY A 422 10.14 5.17 -7.54
CA GLY A 422 11.14 4.14 -7.28
C GLY A 422 11.22 3.71 -5.83
N SER A 423 10.75 4.54 -4.89
CA SER A 423 10.69 4.21 -3.47
C SER A 423 9.62 5.04 -2.76
N SER A 424 8.94 4.46 -1.78
CA SER A 424 8.05 5.20 -0.87
C SER A 424 8.78 6.31 -0.11
N PHE A 425 10.09 6.16 0.16
CA PHE A 425 10.88 7.18 0.84
C PHE A 425 11.18 8.39 -0.03
N VAL A 426 11.44 8.19 -1.33
CA VAL A 426 11.62 9.30 -2.28
C VAL A 426 10.31 10.10 -2.40
N VAL A 427 9.19 9.41 -2.48
CA VAL A 427 7.86 10.06 -2.51
C VAL A 427 7.56 10.77 -1.18
N ALA A 428 7.92 10.15 -0.05
CA ALA A 428 7.76 10.75 1.27
C ALA A 428 8.56 12.06 1.42
N ASP A 429 9.85 12.03 1.10
CA ASP A 429 10.71 13.23 1.15
C ASP A 429 10.18 14.33 0.22
N PHE A 430 9.72 13.95 -0.98
CA PHE A 430 9.13 14.90 -1.91
C PHE A 430 7.86 15.55 -1.34
N LEU A 431 6.91 14.76 -0.82
CA LEU A 431 5.66 15.27 -0.26
C LEU A 431 5.88 16.12 0.99
N SER A 432 6.85 15.75 1.83
CA SER A 432 7.22 16.54 3.03
C SER A 432 7.76 17.92 2.67
N ASN A 433 8.43 18.06 1.53
CA ASN A 433 8.97 19.35 1.05
C ASN A 433 7.91 20.26 0.39
N LEU A 434 6.68 19.76 0.16
CA LEU A 434 5.56 20.55 -0.37
C LEU A 434 4.71 21.18 0.73
N GLN A 435 4.84 20.72 1.97
CA GLN A 435 4.15 21.24 3.16
C GLN A 435 4.94 22.40 3.78
#